data_5a6cebc56dd2735c5c54e9bfc5080796
#
_entry.id   5a6cebc56dd2735c5c54e9bfc5080796
#
_cell.length_a   1.000
_cell.length_b   1.000
_cell.length_c   1.000
_cell.angle_alpha   90.00
_cell.angle_beta   90.00
_cell.angle_gamma   90.00
#
_symmetry.space_group_name_H-M   'P 1'
#
loop_
_entity.id
_entity.type
_entity.pdbx_description
1 polymer ?
#
loop_
_entity_poly.entity_id
_entity_poly.type
_entity_poly.pdbx_seq_one_letter_code
_entity_poly.pdbx_strand_id
1 'polypeptide(L)'
;MKNAQKRALAGVLSAALLCGCGMQGENIPLQNSFGEENPGAVGSETQEQAAKDVPGGTDAADSGEGSSDAGEQAAETSAAELWENNPLQIIDDNYRTYYEVFVYSFCDSDGDGVGDLQGLISRLDYINDGDDETDTDLGCNGIWLMPVNPSPTYHKYDVADYYAIDEEYGTLEDFKELIAACDERGIKVIMDLVLNHSSSRNPWFQEACAYLKGLDGAEPDAEDCPYFDYYHFSREQGGGYYPVEGTDWYYEAQFWSEMPDLNLDCELLREEIAKITQYWLDMGVGGFRLDAVKEFYSGAPQSNIAFLAWLTDTVKEQKPDAYLVGEAWLDLADYAQYYESGIDSVFNFAFADKDGVISKVLNGSPATKYGAAVASLEETFGAYNPDYIDAPFYTNHDMGRSAGYYAGDNSAAQTKMAGALNLFMSGSAFLYYGEELGMKGSGKDENKRAPMYWSMNPDAQGMCDGPADMEDVKMKFESLEEQEKDELSVYQYYKKVLKIRNQNPEIARGKAEYVLVGDFLAEDTKETVCAIKKTYGDSELLLVFVTGPETEELDLTSITLNGKKIGTETEIRGALVTGEEKIRFENGKAVMPGFSALVLK
;
A
#
# COMPACT_ATOMS: atom_id res chain seq x y z
N MET A 1 32.96 -10.30 -25.13
CA MET A 1 33.64 -9.91 -23.89
C MET A 1 32.84 -8.88 -23.09
N LYS A 2 32.19 -7.88 -23.72
CA LYS A 2 31.36 -6.88 -22.99
C LYS A 2 30.08 -7.44 -22.30
N ASN A 3 29.47 -8.48 -22.91
CA ASN A 3 28.23 -9.08 -22.33
C ASN A 3 28.50 -10.04 -21.16
N ALA A 4 29.70 -10.61 -21.06
CA ALA A 4 30.08 -11.49 -19.96
C ALA A 4 30.39 -10.68 -18.67
N GLN A 5 30.89 -9.45 -18.81
CA GLN A 5 31.13 -8.56 -17.66
C GLN A 5 29.84 -7.97 -17.09
N LYS A 6 28.83 -7.66 -17.94
CA LYS A 6 27.51 -7.21 -17.46
C LYS A 6 26.76 -8.30 -16.68
N ARG A 7 26.85 -9.57 -17.13
CA ARG A 7 26.25 -10.71 -16.40
C ARG A 7 26.94 -10.99 -15.05
N ALA A 8 28.25 -10.79 -14.97
CA ALA A 8 28.99 -10.96 -13.72
C ALA A 8 28.65 -9.87 -12.69
N LEU A 9 28.36 -8.64 -13.13
CA LEU A 9 28.00 -7.54 -12.22
C LEU A 9 26.58 -7.68 -11.67
N ALA A 10 25.61 -8.11 -12.50
CA ALA A 10 24.24 -8.37 -12.04
C ALA A 10 24.19 -9.53 -11.03
N GLY A 11 24.92 -10.62 -11.30
CA GLY A 11 25.00 -11.75 -10.37
C GLY A 11 25.65 -11.42 -9.03
N VAL A 12 26.63 -10.52 -9.01
CA VAL A 12 27.30 -10.09 -7.77
C VAL A 12 26.41 -9.13 -6.95
N LEU A 13 25.60 -8.27 -7.60
CA LEU A 13 24.65 -7.40 -6.89
C LEU A 13 23.46 -8.18 -6.31
N SER A 14 22.94 -9.17 -7.03
CA SER A 14 21.88 -10.05 -6.50
C SER A 14 22.37 -10.88 -5.30
N ALA A 15 23.61 -11.38 -5.35
CA ALA A 15 24.21 -12.09 -4.21
C ALA A 15 24.50 -11.17 -3.01
N ALA A 16 24.79 -9.88 -3.22
CA ALA A 16 25.01 -8.92 -2.15
C ALA A 16 23.71 -8.50 -1.42
N LEU A 17 22.57 -8.51 -2.13
CA LEU A 17 21.23 -8.31 -1.53
C LEU A 17 20.81 -9.54 -0.71
N LEU A 18 21.16 -10.75 -1.15
CA LEU A 18 20.87 -12.01 -0.45
C LEU A 18 21.78 -12.27 0.76
N CYS A 19 22.99 -11.69 0.81
CA CYS A 19 23.94 -11.87 1.92
C CYS A 19 23.83 -10.83 3.04
N GLY A 20 22.89 -9.90 2.97
CA GLY A 20 22.70 -8.82 3.97
C GLY A 20 21.81 -9.17 5.17
N CYS A 21 21.14 -10.32 5.19
CA CYS A 21 20.31 -10.80 6.29
C CYS A 21 20.75 -12.17 6.80
N GLY A 22 21.96 -12.24 7.29
CA GLY A 22 22.43 -13.38 8.09
C GLY A 22 22.30 -13.07 9.57
N MET A 23 21.13 -13.17 10.15
CA MET A 23 20.94 -13.43 11.56
C MET A 23 20.14 -14.72 11.73
N GLN A 24 20.75 -15.62 12.49
CA GLN A 24 20.21 -16.92 12.85
C GLN A 24 18.82 -16.77 13.45
N GLY A 25 17.87 -17.51 12.89
CA GLY A 25 16.55 -17.66 13.45
C GLY A 25 16.65 -18.36 14.82
N GLU A 26 16.39 -17.63 15.86
CA GLU A 26 15.83 -18.19 17.08
C GLU A 26 14.32 -17.99 16.99
N ASN A 27 13.58 -19.10 17.02
CA ASN A 27 12.14 -19.15 17.18
C ASN A 27 11.75 -18.30 18.39
N ILE A 28 11.15 -17.16 18.17
CA ILE A 28 10.47 -16.40 19.20
C ILE A 28 8.99 -16.77 19.11
N PRO A 29 8.46 -17.47 20.11
CA PRO A 29 7.00 -17.68 20.19
C PRO A 29 6.33 -16.32 20.40
N LEU A 30 5.28 -16.03 19.67
CA LEU A 30 4.34 -14.97 19.97
C LEU A 30 3.76 -15.25 21.38
N GLN A 31 4.28 -14.56 22.40
CA GLN A 31 3.66 -14.53 23.71
C GLN A 31 2.80 -13.29 23.82
N ASN A 32 1.51 -13.50 23.84
CA ASN A 32 0.53 -12.62 24.46
C ASN A 32 0.92 -12.42 25.92
N SER A 33 1.29 -11.20 26.32
CA SER A 33 1.42 -10.83 27.73
C SER A 33 0.32 -9.83 28.10
N PHE A 34 -0.73 -10.36 28.65
CA PHE A 34 -1.58 -9.60 29.59
C PHE A 34 -0.94 -9.68 30.98
N GLY A 35 -0.93 -8.54 31.66
CA GLY A 35 -0.94 -8.52 33.14
C GLY A 35 0.22 -7.87 33.85
N GLU A 36 -0.04 -6.70 34.35
CA GLU A 36 0.12 -6.21 35.73
C GLU A 36 1.41 -5.58 36.22
N GLU A 37 1.17 -4.37 36.65
CA GLU A 37 1.61 -3.63 37.87
C GLU A 37 2.92 -2.85 37.92
N ASN A 38 2.69 -1.58 38.07
CA ASN A 38 3.36 -0.44 38.70
C ASN A 38 4.05 -0.79 40.07
N PRO A 39 4.84 0.07 40.77
CA PRO A 39 5.03 1.52 40.64
C PRO A 39 6.47 2.03 40.95
N GLY A 40 6.68 3.34 40.75
CA GLY A 40 7.81 4.00 41.43
C GLY A 40 8.17 5.37 40.88
N ALA A 41 7.62 6.35 41.51
CA ALA A 41 7.82 7.79 41.34
C ALA A 41 9.21 8.30 41.75
N VAL A 42 9.52 9.51 41.32
CA VAL A 42 10.15 10.71 41.92
C VAL A 42 10.77 11.51 40.77
N GLY A 43 10.42 12.72 40.39
CA GLY A 43 10.19 13.92 41.17
C GLY A 43 11.15 15.01 40.77
N SER A 44 10.60 16.17 40.50
CA SER A 44 11.03 17.55 40.71
C SER A 44 11.56 18.28 39.49
N GLU A 45 10.79 19.28 39.19
CA GLU A 45 10.74 20.73 39.49
C GLU A 45 11.42 21.61 38.43
N THR A 46 10.58 22.32 37.75
CA THR A 46 10.28 23.76 37.71
C THR A 46 11.40 24.74 37.43
N GLN A 47 11.22 25.61 36.45
CA GLN A 47 11.01 27.05 36.69
C GLN A 47 10.64 27.82 35.41
N GLU A 48 9.58 28.61 35.56
CA GLU A 48 9.11 29.73 34.75
C GLU A 48 10.10 30.91 34.70
N GLN A 49 9.92 31.73 33.65
CA GLN A 49 9.80 33.20 33.69
C GLN A 49 9.80 33.74 32.25
N ALA A 50 8.69 34.22 31.74
CA ALA A 50 7.99 35.49 31.90
C ALA A 50 8.63 36.73 31.20
N ALA A 51 7.97 37.07 30.09
CA ALA A 51 7.47 38.33 29.56
C ALA A 51 8.24 39.66 29.78
N LYS A 52 8.18 40.46 28.75
CA LYS A 52 7.85 41.91 28.59
C LYS A 52 8.79 42.59 27.59
N ASP A 53 8.47 43.52 26.75
CA ASP A 53 7.44 44.48 26.45
C ASP A 53 7.78 45.17 25.13
N VAL A 54 6.77 45.63 24.40
CA VAL A 54 6.81 46.54 23.25
C VAL A 54 6.95 47.98 23.76
N PRO A 55 7.47 49.00 23.04
CA PRO A 55 6.71 49.84 22.14
C PRO A 55 7.50 50.32 20.90
N GLY A 56 6.95 50.61 19.72
CA GLY A 56 5.99 51.65 19.35
C GLY A 56 6.67 52.92 18.80
N GLY A 57 6.35 53.35 17.57
CA GLY A 57 6.69 54.70 17.03
C GLY A 57 6.99 54.67 15.53
N THR A 58 6.07 54.92 14.71
CA THR A 58 5.50 56.05 13.93
C THR A 58 6.44 56.81 12.98
N ASP A 59 5.92 56.88 11.70
CA ASP A 59 5.90 57.96 10.73
C ASP A 59 7.20 58.36 9.94
N ALA A 60 7.17 58.32 8.64
CA ALA A 60 6.80 59.41 7.74
C ALA A 60 7.12 59.09 6.27
N ALA A 61 6.21 59.50 5.43
CA ALA A 61 6.27 59.49 3.98
C ALA A 61 7.41 60.38 3.42
N ASP A 62 7.98 60.00 2.27
CA ASP A 62 8.34 60.95 1.25
C ASP A 62 8.18 60.37 -0.16
N SER A 63 7.64 61.20 -1.03
CA SER A 63 7.31 61.03 -2.42
C SER A 63 8.52 61.24 -3.33
N GLY A 64 8.67 60.43 -4.37
CA GLY A 64 9.62 60.66 -5.44
C GLY A 64 9.19 59.94 -6.72
N GLU A 65 8.62 60.72 -7.65
CA GLU A 65 8.28 60.35 -9.03
C GLU A 65 9.54 59.94 -9.82
N GLY A 66 9.38 58.99 -10.74
CA GLY A 66 10.18 59.00 -11.89
C GLY A 66 10.40 57.70 -12.66
N SER A 67 9.76 57.64 -13.80
CA SER A 67 10.18 56.92 -15.00
C SER A 67 9.68 55.50 -15.23
N SER A 68 8.67 55.44 -16.09
CA SER A 68 8.22 54.31 -16.88
C SER A 68 9.36 53.64 -17.66
N ASP A 69 9.59 52.37 -17.39
CA ASP A 69 10.09 51.45 -18.40
C ASP A 69 9.19 50.21 -18.32
N ALA A 70 8.22 50.14 -19.23
CA ALA A 70 7.36 49.00 -19.44
C ALA A 70 8.15 48.00 -20.28
N GLY A 71 9.06 47.27 -19.63
CA GLY A 71 9.54 45.99 -20.11
C GLY A 71 8.50 44.92 -19.81
N GLU A 72 7.90 44.36 -20.83
CA GLU A 72 7.14 43.14 -20.77
C GLU A 72 8.00 42.05 -20.07
N GLN A 73 7.78 41.84 -18.78
CA GLN A 73 8.08 40.58 -18.15
C GLN A 73 6.95 39.61 -18.62
N ALA A 74 7.20 38.99 -19.78
CA ALA A 74 6.57 37.71 -20.06
C ALA A 74 6.94 36.81 -18.85
N ALA A 75 5.93 36.39 -18.07
CA ALA A 75 6.11 35.39 -17.05
C ALA A 75 6.69 34.17 -17.77
N GLU A 76 7.98 33.89 -17.58
CA GLU A 76 8.55 32.59 -17.92
C GLU A 76 7.88 31.58 -17.01
N THR A 77 6.78 30.99 -17.50
CA THR A 77 6.21 29.77 -16.91
C THR A 77 7.34 28.74 -16.93
N SER A 78 7.84 28.35 -15.78
CA SER A 78 8.94 27.41 -15.72
C SER A 78 8.53 26.12 -16.44
N ALA A 79 9.42 25.53 -17.23
CA ALA A 79 9.16 24.26 -17.92
C ALA A 79 8.66 23.15 -16.97
N ALA A 80 8.93 23.29 -15.66
CA ALA A 80 8.47 22.44 -14.59
C ALA A 80 6.94 22.52 -14.33
N GLU A 81 6.26 23.56 -14.76
CA GLU A 81 4.80 23.72 -14.54
C GLU A 81 3.98 23.29 -15.77
N LEU A 82 4.63 23.08 -16.92
CA LEU A 82 3.92 22.72 -18.17
C LEU A 82 3.39 21.29 -18.15
N TRP A 83 4.02 20.35 -17.41
CA TRP A 83 3.59 18.96 -17.36
C TRP A 83 2.23 18.77 -16.65
N GLU A 84 1.87 19.67 -15.73
CA GLU A 84 0.60 19.59 -14.99
C GLU A 84 -0.62 19.64 -15.90
N ASN A 85 -0.48 20.23 -17.10
CA ASN A 85 -1.53 20.32 -18.11
C ASN A 85 -1.56 19.14 -19.11
N ASN A 86 -0.70 18.15 -18.95
CA ASN A 86 -0.78 16.95 -19.79
C ASN A 86 -2.05 16.17 -19.46
N PRO A 87 -2.75 15.62 -20.48
CA PRO A 87 -3.95 14.81 -20.23
C PRO A 87 -3.59 13.51 -19.52
N LEU A 88 -4.52 13.01 -18.71
CA LEU A 88 -4.44 11.67 -18.18
C LEU A 88 -4.49 10.63 -19.30
N GLN A 89 -3.86 9.49 -19.10
CA GLN A 89 -3.82 8.37 -20.05
C GLN A 89 -4.26 7.09 -19.31
N ILE A 90 -5.51 7.11 -18.86
CA ILE A 90 -6.09 5.98 -18.12
C ILE A 90 -6.33 4.82 -19.08
N ILE A 91 -5.84 3.65 -18.73
CA ILE A 91 -6.05 2.38 -19.44
C ILE A 91 -6.85 1.49 -18.50
N ASP A 92 -8.00 1.01 -18.99
CA ASP A 92 -8.86 0.09 -18.22
C ASP A 92 -8.29 -1.34 -18.31
N ASP A 93 -7.38 -1.64 -17.42
CA ASP A 93 -6.74 -2.95 -17.24
C ASP A 93 -6.40 -3.18 -15.76
N ASN A 94 -5.69 -4.24 -15.44
CA ASN A 94 -5.33 -4.58 -14.06
C ASN A 94 -4.12 -3.79 -13.50
N TYR A 95 -3.53 -2.85 -14.24
CA TYR A 95 -2.47 -1.97 -13.75
C TYR A 95 -3.06 -0.70 -13.12
N ARG A 96 -3.68 -0.85 -11.95
CA ARG A 96 -4.39 0.22 -11.24
C ARG A 96 -3.59 0.78 -10.07
N THR A 97 -4.07 1.88 -9.52
CA THR A 97 -3.70 2.30 -8.16
C THR A 97 -4.88 2.03 -7.25
N TYR A 98 -4.69 1.09 -6.34
CA TYR A 98 -5.70 0.71 -5.36
C TYR A 98 -5.56 1.54 -4.09
N TYR A 99 -6.66 2.12 -3.63
CA TYR A 99 -6.79 2.77 -2.34
C TYR A 99 -7.32 1.74 -1.34
N GLU A 100 -6.52 1.35 -0.35
CA GLU A 100 -6.91 0.39 0.68
C GLU A 100 -7.75 1.09 1.73
N VAL A 101 -8.97 0.60 1.96
CA VAL A 101 -9.94 1.19 2.87
C VAL A 101 -10.30 0.22 3.99
N PHE A 102 -10.10 0.65 5.23
CA PHE A 102 -10.71 0.05 6.41
C PHE A 102 -12.01 0.80 6.71
N VAL A 103 -13.15 0.22 6.33
CA VAL A 103 -14.47 0.88 6.39
C VAL A 103 -14.77 1.39 7.79
N TYR A 104 -14.50 0.59 8.83
CA TYR A 104 -14.71 0.92 10.25
C TYR A 104 -14.19 2.30 10.66
N SER A 105 -13.06 2.72 10.10
CA SER A 105 -12.35 3.94 10.47
C SER A 105 -12.31 4.99 9.36
N PHE A 106 -13.07 4.80 8.26
CA PHE A 106 -12.94 5.68 7.11
C PHE A 106 -13.89 6.88 7.15
N CYS A 107 -15.20 6.67 7.16
CA CYS A 107 -16.18 7.75 7.23
C CYS A 107 -17.51 7.24 7.82
N ASP A 108 -17.95 7.89 8.88
CA ASP A 108 -19.22 7.64 9.57
C ASP A 108 -20.33 8.49 8.93
N SER A 109 -21.36 7.87 8.37
CA SER A 109 -22.46 8.58 7.73
C SER A 109 -23.66 8.83 8.64
N ASP A 110 -23.88 8.02 9.67
CA ASP A 110 -25.08 8.02 10.51
C ASP A 110 -24.84 8.53 11.95
N GLY A 111 -23.57 8.70 12.35
CA GLY A 111 -23.18 9.34 13.61
C GLY A 111 -23.09 8.38 14.79
N ASP A 112 -22.87 7.09 14.54
CA ASP A 112 -22.70 6.08 15.58
C ASP A 112 -21.23 5.89 16.01
N GLY A 113 -20.28 6.51 15.29
CA GLY A 113 -18.85 6.49 15.55
C GLY A 113 -18.09 5.42 14.73
N VAL A 114 -18.80 4.58 13.99
CA VAL A 114 -18.24 3.55 13.11
C VAL A 114 -18.40 3.99 11.66
N GLY A 115 -17.35 3.80 10.84
CA GLY A 115 -17.44 4.06 9.42
C GLY A 115 -18.28 2.99 8.72
N ASP A 116 -18.99 3.40 7.66
CA ASP A 116 -19.95 2.57 6.96
C ASP A 116 -19.86 2.74 5.42
N LEU A 117 -20.60 1.90 4.67
CA LEU A 117 -20.57 1.91 3.21
C LEU A 117 -21.15 3.21 2.62
N GLN A 118 -22.15 3.81 3.24
CA GLN A 118 -22.70 5.09 2.81
C GLN A 118 -21.72 6.24 3.07
N GLY A 119 -20.96 6.17 4.16
CA GLY A 119 -19.82 7.05 4.43
C GLY A 119 -18.75 6.95 3.36
N LEU A 120 -18.37 5.73 2.97
CA LEU A 120 -17.43 5.51 1.87
C LEU A 120 -17.97 6.05 0.54
N ILE A 121 -19.24 5.79 0.19
CA ILE A 121 -19.88 6.34 -1.02
C ILE A 121 -19.82 7.88 -1.01
N SER A 122 -20.05 8.51 0.14
CA SER A 122 -20.00 9.97 0.27
C SER A 122 -18.61 10.58 0.04
N ARG A 123 -17.55 9.75 0.08
CA ARG A 123 -16.14 10.14 -0.09
C ARG A 123 -15.49 9.61 -1.36
N LEU A 124 -16.26 9.03 -2.28
CA LEU A 124 -15.70 8.53 -3.54
C LEU A 124 -15.06 9.64 -4.38
N ASP A 125 -15.65 10.84 -4.40
CA ASP A 125 -15.08 11.98 -5.12
C ASP A 125 -13.72 12.46 -4.56
N TYR A 126 -13.38 12.10 -3.32
CA TYR A 126 -12.04 12.29 -2.78
C TYR A 126 -11.03 11.31 -3.38
N ILE A 127 -11.46 10.06 -3.62
CA ILE A 127 -10.61 8.99 -4.16
C ILE A 127 -10.48 9.14 -5.67
N ASN A 128 -11.59 9.33 -6.36
CA ASN A 128 -11.69 9.59 -7.79
C ASN A 128 -13.10 10.11 -8.11
N ASP A 129 -13.21 11.28 -8.73
CA ASP A 129 -14.49 11.91 -9.09
C ASP A 129 -15.03 11.47 -10.45
N GLY A 130 -14.24 10.68 -11.21
CA GLY A 130 -14.60 10.17 -12.52
C GLY A 130 -14.46 11.18 -13.65
N ASP A 131 -13.87 12.35 -13.41
CA ASP A 131 -13.62 13.39 -14.40
C ASP A 131 -12.13 13.62 -14.61
N ASP A 132 -11.58 13.05 -15.68
CA ASP A 132 -10.15 13.15 -16.03
C ASP A 132 -9.69 14.59 -16.35
N GLU A 133 -10.60 15.56 -16.47
CA GLU A 133 -10.30 16.97 -16.76
C GLU A 133 -10.13 17.80 -15.47
N THR A 134 -10.55 17.26 -14.30
CA THR A 134 -10.40 17.94 -13.00
C THR A 134 -9.10 17.55 -12.30
N ASP A 135 -8.82 18.22 -11.21
CA ASP A 135 -7.72 17.95 -10.29
C ASP A 135 -8.22 18.12 -8.85
N THR A 136 -9.36 17.46 -8.54
CA THR A 136 -10.05 17.60 -7.25
C THR A 136 -9.91 16.37 -6.37
N ASP A 137 -9.52 15.24 -6.95
CA ASP A 137 -9.40 13.93 -6.33
C ASP A 137 -7.93 13.44 -6.19
N LEU A 138 -7.75 12.23 -5.68
CA LEU A 138 -6.46 11.55 -5.65
C LEU A 138 -6.11 10.89 -6.99
N GLY A 139 -7.10 10.51 -7.79
CA GLY A 139 -6.93 9.77 -9.05
C GLY A 139 -6.64 8.28 -8.88
N CYS A 140 -7.02 7.67 -7.74
CA CYS A 140 -6.97 6.22 -7.58
C CYS A 140 -8.13 5.57 -8.34
N ASN A 141 -7.84 4.57 -9.16
CA ASN A 141 -8.84 3.89 -10.00
C ASN A 141 -9.14 2.45 -9.57
N GLY A 142 -8.78 2.11 -8.33
CA GLY A 142 -9.13 0.88 -7.64
C GLY A 142 -9.38 1.15 -6.16
N ILE A 143 -10.23 0.35 -5.53
CA ILE A 143 -10.42 0.31 -4.08
C ILE A 143 -10.20 -1.13 -3.64
N TRP A 144 -9.38 -1.32 -2.62
CA TRP A 144 -9.32 -2.55 -1.85
C TRP A 144 -10.11 -2.35 -0.55
N LEU A 145 -11.23 -3.06 -0.43
CA LEU A 145 -11.99 -3.14 0.81
C LEU A 145 -11.37 -4.20 1.71
N MET A 146 -10.86 -3.80 2.87
CA MET A 146 -10.59 -4.74 3.96
C MET A 146 -11.90 -5.49 4.30
N PRO A 147 -11.86 -6.61 5.08
CA PRO A 147 -13.04 -7.45 5.24
C PRO A 147 -14.29 -6.68 5.65
N VAL A 148 -15.41 -6.95 4.96
CA VAL A 148 -16.72 -6.32 5.18
C VAL A 148 -17.80 -7.32 5.57
N ASN A 149 -17.44 -8.59 5.66
CA ASN A 149 -18.36 -9.65 6.04
C ASN A 149 -18.68 -9.61 7.55
N PRO A 150 -19.84 -10.17 7.98
CA PRO A 150 -20.18 -10.32 9.38
C PRO A 150 -19.09 -10.98 10.20
N SER A 151 -18.70 -10.33 11.28
CA SER A 151 -17.62 -10.77 12.16
C SER A 151 -17.84 -10.25 13.58
N PRO A 152 -17.47 -11.01 14.62
CA PRO A 152 -17.54 -10.54 16.00
C PRO A 152 -16.45 -9.52 16.37
N THR A 153 -15.42 -9.34 15.53
CA THR A 153 -14.31 -8.42 15.80
C THR A 153 -14.36 -7.17 14.92
N TYR A 154 -13.76 -6.08 15.40
CA TYR A 154 -13.70 -4.81 14.66
C TYR A 154 -12.91 -4.92 13.35
N HIS A 155 -11.92 -5.81 13.28
CA HIS A 155 -11.06 -5.97 12.11
C HIS A 155 -11.68 -6.87 11.01
N LYS A 156 -12.74 -7.63 11.36
CA LYS A 156 -13.54 -8.46 10.44
C LYS A 156 -12.81 -9.63 9.76
N TYR A 157 -11.57 -9.98 10.16
CA TYR A 157 -10.86 -11.13 9.57
C TYR A 157 -11.41 -12.49 10.03
N ASP A 158 -12.15 -12.58 11.13
CA ASP A 158 -12.85 -13.80 11.55
C ASP A 158 -14.28 -13.83 10.99
N VAL A 159 -14.40 -14.31 9.74
CA VAL A 159 -15.64 -14.26 8.95
C VAL A 159 -16.68 -15.24 9.49
N ALA A 160 -17.84 -14.72 9.88
CA ALA A 160 -18.98 -15.52 10.36
C ALA A 160 -19.95 -15.88 9.24
N ASP A 161 -20.08 -15.08 8.20
CA ASP A 161 -20.92 -15.34 7.01
C ASP A 161 -20.26 -14.75 5.76
N TYR A 162 -19.91 -15.60 4.79
CA TYR A 162 -19.26 -15.20 3.55
C TYR A 162 -20.20 -14.58 2.50
N TYR A 163 -21.51 -14.57 2.73
CA TYR A 163 -22.51 -14.11 1.78
C TYR A 163 -23.23 -12.82 2.19
N ALA A 164 -22.84 -12.22 3.30
CA ALA A 164 -23.47 -11.03 3.85
C ALA A 164 -22.47 -9.90 4.07
N ILE A 165 -23.00 -8.70 4.22
CA ILE A 165 -22.28 -7.51 4.72
C ILE A 165 -22.56 -7.41 6.22
N ASP A 166 -21.54 -7.02 6.99
CA ASP A 166 -21.68 -6.76 8.42
C ASP A 166 -22.68 -5.63 8.68
N GLU A 167 -23.59 -5.83 9.65
CA GLU A 167 -24.64 -4.86 9.95
C GLU A 167 -24.11 -3.51 10.44
N GLU A 168 -22.88 -3.46 11.01
CA GLU A 168 -22.21 -2.21 11.36
C GLU A 168 -21.80 -1.40 10.13
N TYR A 169 -21.62 -2.04 8.96
CA TYR A 169 -21.22 -1.36 7.73
C TYR A 169 -22.38 -1.07 6.80
N GLY A 170 -23.56 -1.63 7.06
CA GLY A 170 -24.75 -1.43 6.26
C GLY A 170 -25.33 -2.72 5.71
N THR A 171 -25.97 -2.64 4.56
CA THR A 171 -26.70 -3.73 3.92
C THR A 171 -26.05 -4.17 2.61
N LEU A 172 -26.50 -5.33 2.10
CA LEU A 172 -26.11 -5.79 0.77
C LEU A 172 -26.54 -4.82 -0.35
N GLU A 173 -27.60 -4.03 -0.12
CA GLU A 173 -28.05 -3.00 -1.08
C GLU A 173 -27.10 -1.80 -1.08
N ASP A 174 -26.62 -1.37 0.09
CA ASP A 174 -25.58 -0.33 0.20
C ASP A 174 -24.28 -0.77 -0.50
N PHE A 175 -23.93 -2.06 -0.38
CA PHE A 175 -22.78 -2.62 -1.10
C PHE A 175 -22.95 -2.55 -2.63
N LYS A 176 -24.13 -2.89 -3.14
CA LYS A 176 -24.43 -2.77 -4.58
C LYS A 176 -24.41 -1.31 -5.05
N GLU A 177 -24.89 -0.40 -4.20
CA GLU A 177 -24.82 1.04 -4.47
C GLU A 177 -23.36 1.50 -4.55
N LEU A 178 -22.50 1.05 -3.62
CA LEU A 178 -21.06 1.32 -3.66
C LEU A 178 -20.43 0.82 -4.97
N ILE A 179 -20.70 -0.43 -5.36
CA ILE A 179 -20.16 -1.00 -6.61
C ILE A 179 -20.60 -0.16 -7.83
N ALA A 180 -21.88 0.20 -7.90
CA ALA A 180 -22.41 1.01 -9.00
C ALA A 180 -21.77 2.42 -9.03
N ALA A 181 -21.65 3.06 -7.87
CA ALA A 181 -21.03 4.38 -7.76
C ALA A 181 -19.53 4.37 -8.09
N CYS A 182 -18.83 3.28 -7.77
CA CYS A 182 -17.45 3.06 -8.16
C CYS A 182 -17.32 2.85 -9.68
N ASP A 183 -18.17 2.01 -10.28
CA ASP A 183 -18.16 1.76 -11.73
C ASP A 183 -18.43 3.03 -12.55
N GLU A 184 -19.33 3.92 -12.09
CA GLU A 184 -19.59 5.23 -12.71
C GLU A 184 -18.34 6.12 -12.76
N ARG A 185 -17.40 5.92 -11.83
CA ARG A 185 -16.13 6.66 -11.72
C ARG A 185 -14.92 5.93 -12.30
N GLY A 186 -15.13 4.76 -12.93
CA GLY A 186 -14.02 3.92 -13.43
C GLY A 186 -13.19 3.24 -12.33
N ILE A 187 -13.68 3.24 -11.08
CA ILE A 187 -13.05 2.58 -9.95
C ILE A 187 -13.43 1.09 -9.93
N LYS A 188 -12.43 0.19 -9.84
CA LYS A 188 -12.66 -1.24 -9.60
C LYS A 188 -12.48 -1.59 -8.13
N VAL A 189 -13.47 -2.27 -7.58
CA VAL A 189 -13.43 -2.71 -6.18
C VAL A 189 -12.94 -4.15 -6.11
N ILE A 190 -11.90 -4.41 -5.31
CA ILE A 190 -11.53 -5.75 -4.87
C ILE A 190 -11.87 -5.92 -3.40
N MET A 191 -12.31 -7.13 -3.02
CA MET A 191 -12.63 -7.47 -1.65
C MET A 191 -11.53 -8.31 -1.02
N ASP A 192 -11.36 -8.16 0.28
CA ASP A 192 -10.56 -9.09 1.07
C ASP A 192 -11.30 -10.43 1.18
N LEU A 193 -10.63 -11.52 0.85
CA LEU A 193 -11.17 -12.87 0.90
C LEU A 193 -10.32 -13.73 1.83
N VAL A 194 -10.87 -14.01 3.03
CA VAL A 194 -10.20 -14.75 4.09
C VAL A 194 -10.55 -16.22 3.95
N LEU A 195 -9.62 -17.05 3.48
CA LEU A 195 -9.83 -18.47 3.22
C LEU A 195 -8.95 -19.40 4.07
N ASN A 196 -8.00 -18.85 4.84
CA ASN A 196 -7.21 -19.67 5.75
C ASN A 196 -8.05 -20.20 6.93
N HIS A 197 -8.96 -19.38 7.43
CA HIS A 197 -9.78 -19.65 8.60
C HIS A 197 -11.16 -19.00 8.46
N SER A 198 -12.08 -19.36 9.34
CA SER A 198 -13.35 -18.66 9.53
C SER A 198 -13.49 -18.20 10.99
N SER A 199 -14.59 -17.54 11.34
CA SER A 199 -14.92 -17.28 12.74
C SER A 199 -15.33 -18.57 13.46
N SER A 200 -15.03 -18.67 14.75
CA SER A 200 -15.64 -19.67 15.64
C SER A 200 -17.17 -19.53 15.70
N ARG A 201 -17.71 -18.38 15.28
CA ARG A 201 -19.17 -18.14 15.19
C ARG A 201 -19.74 -18.45 13.82
N ASN A 202 -18.94 -18.88 12.85
CA ASN A 202 -19.43 -19.34 11.56
C ASN A 202 -20.35 -20.55 11.75
N PRO A 203 -21.53 -20.60 11.13
CA PRO A 203 -22.47 -21.72 11.23
C PRO A 203 -21.85 -23.07 10.92
N TRP A 204 -20.95 -23.17 9.96
CA TRP A 204 -20.24 -24.41 9.62
C TRP A 204 -19.48 -24.96 10.82
N PHE A 205 -18.68 -24.11 11.49
CA PHE A 205 -17.92 -24.51 12.67
C PHE A 205 -18.82 -24.86 13.85
N GLN A 206 -19.87 -24.06 14.07
CA GLN A 206 -20.83 -24.30 15.16
C GLN A 206 -21.57 -25.65 14.98
N GLU A 207 -21.99 -25.97 13.75
CA GLU A 207 -22.65 -27.24 13.44
C GLU A 207 -21.69 -28.42 13.57
N ALA A 208 -20.43 -28.31 13.10
CA ALA A 208 -19.41 -29.34 13.28
C ALA A 208 -19.12 -29.60 14.76
N CYS A 209 -18.98 -28.57 15.59
CA CYS A 209 -18.79 -28.71 17.04
C CYS A 209 -20.02 -29.32 17.72
N ALA A 210 -21.23 -28.93 17.33
CA ALA A 210 -22.47 -29.50 17.88
C ALA A 210 -22.62 -31.00 17.51
N TYR A 211 -22.26 -31.35 16.29
CA TYR A 211 -22.21 -32.74 15.83
C TYR A 211 -21.24 -33.57 16.68
N LEU A 212 -20.00 -33.12 16.87
CA LEU A 212 -19.02 -33.81 17.71
C LEU A 212 -19.49 -34.01 19.17
N LYS A 213 -20.18 -33.03 19.74
CA LYS A 213 -20.80 -33.13 21.08
C LYS A 213 -21.90 -34.18 21.13
N GLY A 214 -22.61 -34.42 20.03
CA GLY A 214 -23.71 -35.38 19.91
C GLY A 214 -23.28 -36.84 19.72
N LEU A 215 -21.99 -37.09 19.36
CA LEU A 215 -21.51 -38.43 18.99
C LEU A 215 -21.47 -39.45 20.14
N ASP A 216 -21.43 -38.98 21.41
CA ASP A 216 -21.38 -39.85 22.61
C ASP A 216 -20.30 -40.97 22.51
N GLY A 217 -19.13 -40.62 21.95
CA GLY A 217 -17.98 -41.51 21.75
C GLY A 217 -18.00 -42.34 20.46
N ALA A 218 -18.99 -42.16 19.57
CA ALA A 218 -18.93 -42.69 18.21
C ALA A 218 -17.89 -41.96 17.36
N GLU A 219 -17.43 -42.62 16.29
CA GLU A 219 -16.60 -41.93 15.29
C GLU A 219 -17.45 -41.03 14.38
N PRO A 220 -16.95 -39.84 13.99
CA PRO A 220 -17.67 -38.96 13.09
C PRO A 220 -17.78 -39.53 11.68
N ASP A 221 -18.87 -39.18 10.99
CA ASP A 221 -19.12 -39.49 9.60
C ASP A 221 -19.52 -38.20 8.86
N ALA A 222 -18.80 -37.87 7.81
CA ALA A 222 -19.05 -36.67 7.00
C ALA A 222 -20.41 -36.75 6.24
N GLU A 223 -20.98 -37.95 6.03
CA GLU A 223 -22.35 -38.07 5.49
C GLU A 223 -23.41 -37.53 6.46
N ASP A 224 -23.17 -37.61 7.78
CA ASP A 224 -24.04 -37.07 8.82
C ASP A 224 -23.85 -35.55 9.04
N CYS A 225 -22.62 -35.05 8.87
CA CYS A 225 -22.29 -33.62 9.01
C CYS A 225 -21.15 -33.25 8.06
N PRO A 226 -21.44 -32.69 6.87
CA PRO A 226 -20.41 -32.31 5.90
C PRO A 226 -19.43 -31.22 6.44
N TYR A 227 -19.87 -30.40 7.35
CA TYR A 227 -19.04 -29.36 7.96
C TYR A 227 -17.93 -29.90 8.89
N PHE A 228 -18.00 -31.17 9.28
CA PHE A 228 -16.90 -31.82 9.99
C PHE A 228 -15.61 -31.81 9.16
N ASP A 229 -15.71 -32.07 7.86
CA ASP A 229 -14.57 -32.08 6.96
C ASP A 229 -14.13 -30.70 6.52
N TYR A 230 -14.88 -29.62 6.83
CA TYR A 230 -14.49 -28.24 6.52
C TYR A 230 -13.36 -27.74 7.42
N TYR A 231 -13.08 -28.42 8.53
CA TYR A 231 -12.08 -28.03 9.52
C TYR A 231 -11.18 -29.23 9.87
N HIS A 232 -10.01 -28.90 10.44
CA HIS A 232 -9.09 -29.93 10.94
C HIS A 232 -9.41 -30.27 12.40
N PHE A 233 -10.12 -31.39 12.61
CA PHE A 233 -10.37 -31.92 13.95
C PHE A 233 -9.46 -33.09 14.28
N SER A 234 -9.02 -33.20 15.55
CA SER A 234 -8.14 -34.25 16.07
C SER A 234 -8.50 -34.65 17.49
N ARG A 235 -8.27 -35.92 17.86
CA ARG A 235 -8.29 -36.35 19.27
C ARG A 235 -6.94 -36.11 19.98
N GLU A 236 -5.92 -35.74 19.25
CA GLU A 236 -4.60 -35.42 19.79
C GLU A 236 -4.45 -33.91 19.88
N GLN A 237 -4.06 -33.42 21.07
CA GLN A 237 -3.74 -32.01 21.25
C GLN A 237 -2.36 -31.72 20.65
N GLY A 238 -2.34 -30.89 19.62
CA GLY A 238 -1.14 -30.35 18.99
C GLY A 238 -0.87 -28.89 19.36
N GLY A 239 0.26 -28.35 18.91
CA GLY A 239 0.47 -26.90 18.88
C GLY A 239 -0.52 -26.27 17.89
N GLY A 240 -1.18 -25.17 18.26
CA GLY A 240 -2.21 -24.54 17.44
C GLY A 240 -3.58 -25.25 17.47
N TYR A 241 -3.76 -26.28 18.32
CA TYR A 241 -5.01 -26.98 18.49
C TYR A 241 -5.71 -26.62 19.81
N TYR A 242 -7.00 -26.28 19.73
CA TYR A 242 -7.83 -25.86 20.86
C TYR A 242 -8.97 -26.86 21.10
N PRO A 243 -9.40 -27.04 22.36
CA PRO A 243 -10.42 -28.03 22.70
C PRO A 243 -11.82 -27.66 22.16
N VAL A 244 -12.52 -28.63 21.59
CA VAL A 244 -13.97 -28.54 21.39
C VAL A 244 -14.64 -28.80 22.73
N GLU A 245 -15.18 -27.75 23.34
CA GLU A 245 -15.72 -27.79 24.70
C GLU A 245 -16.76 -28.91 24.91
N GLY A 246 -16.53 -29.72 25.95
CA GLY A 246 -17.43 -30.85 26.29
C GLY A 246 -17.18 -32.14 25.51
N THR A 247 -16.07 -32.23 24.75
CA THR A 247 -15.66 -33.41 24.00
C THR A 247 -14.20 -33.77 24.28
N ASP A 248 -13.70 -34.85 23.66
CA ASP A 248 -12.28 -35.20 23.61
C ASP A 248 -11.61 -34.79 22.28
N TRP A 249 -12.26 -33.90 21.53
CA TRP A 249 -11.78 -33.38 20.27
C TRP A 249 -11.12 -32.01 20.40
N TYR A 250 -10.19 -31.73 19.49
CA TYR A 250 -9.51 -30.47 19.30
C TYR A 250 -9.66 -30.03 17.85
N TYR A 251 -9.66 -28.72 17.58
CA TYR A 251 -9.64 -28.12 16.23
C TYR A 251 -8.38 -27.27 16.05
N GLU A 252 -7.91 -27.20 14.83
CA GLU A 252 -6.79 -26.36 14.44
C GLU A 252 -7.22 -24.89 14.35
N ALA A 253 -6.39 -23.97 14.89
CA ALA A 253 -6.56 -22.53 14.78
C ALA A 253 -5.21 -21.86 15.02
N GLN A 254 -4.47 -21.61 13.96
CA GLN A 254 -3.09 -21.17 14.06
C GLN A 254 -2.93 -19.72 14.51
N PHE A 255 -3.86 -18.84 14.09
CA PHE A 255 -3.83 -17.43 14.46
C PHE A 255 -4.38 -17.19 15.87
N TRP A 256 -5.56 -17.70 16.13
CA TRP A 256 -6.27 -17.49 17.40
C TRP A 256 -7.39 -18.51 17.56
N SER A 257 -7.72 -18.90 18.82
CA SER A 257 -8.78 -19.88 19.10
C SER A 257 -10.16 -19.56 18.50
N GLU A 258 -10.44 -18.29 18.27
CA GLU A 258 -11.70 -17.86 17.62
C GLU A 258 -11.63 -17.87 16.08
N MET A 259 -10.50 -18.31 15.51
CA MET A 259 -10.25 -18.39 14.07
C MET A 259 -9.91 -19.84 13.66
N PRO A 260 -10.88 -20.79 13.68
CA PRO A 260 -10.63 -22.16 13.28
C PRO A 260 -10.20 -22.25 11.80
N ASP A 261 -9.09 -22.98 11.56
CA ASP A 261 -8.50 -23.14 10.24
C ASP A 261 -9.36 -24.03 9.35
N LEU A 262 -9.53 -23.61 8.10
CA LEU A 262 -10.31 -24.32 7.09
C LEU A 262 -9.48 -25.45 6.46
N ASN A 263 -10.11 -26.61 6.26
CA ASN A 263 -9.52 -27.75 5.56
C ASN A 263 -9.64 -27.57 4.04
N LEU A 264 -8.66 -26.91 3.44
CA LEU A 264 -8.62 -26.61 2.01
C LEU A 264 -8.44 -27.85 1.11
N ASP A 265 -8.24 -29.06 1.66
CA ASP A 265 -8.28 -30.32 0.93
C ASP A 265 -9.71 -30.87 0.77
N CYS A 266 -10.69 -30.34 1.49
CA CYS A 266 -12.09 -30.76 1.40
C CYS A 266 -12.72 -30.29 0.07
N GLU A 267 -13.12 -31.23 -0.79
CA GLU A 267 -13.74 -30.92 -2.09
C GLU A 267 -15.05 -30.12 -1.93
N LEU A 268 -15.90 -30.46 -0.93
CA LEU A 268 -17.15 -29.72 -0.67
C LEU A 268 -16.88 -28.26 -0.25
N LEU A 269 -15.83 -28.03 0.53
CA LEU A 269 -15.43 -26.67 0.90
C LEU A 269 -14.92 -25.88 -0.33
N ARG A 270 -14.12 -26.52 -1.21
CA ARG A 270 -13.68 -25.88 -2.46
C ARG A 270 -14.87 -25.53 -3.37
N GLU A 271 -15.87 -26.42 -3.47
CA GLU A 271 -17.11 -26.11 -4.19
C GLU A 271 -17.85 -24.90 -3.56
N GLU A 272 -17.80 -24.77 -2.24
CA GLU A 272 -18.42 -23.65 -1.54
C GLU A 272 -17.62 -22.35 -1.75
N ILE A 273 -16.29 -22.40 -1.71
CA ILE A 273 -15.40 -21.26 -2.04
C ILE A 273 -15.67 -20.78 -3.49
N ALA A 274 -15.82 -21.71 -4.43
CA ALA A 274 -16.17 -21.35 -5.81
C ALA A 274 -17.53 -20.64 -5.92
N LYS A 275 -18.52 -21.00 -5.09
CA LYS A 275 -19.81 -20.30 -5.03
C LYS A 275 -19.68 -18.91 -4.38
N ILE A 276 -18.87 -18.78 -3.34
CA ILE A 276 -18.60 -17.51 -2.66
C ILE A 276 -17.96 -16.53 -3.66
N THR A 277 -16.92 -16.94 -4.38
CA THR A 277 -16.26 -16.09 -5.37
C THR A 277 -17.22 -15.68 -6.48
N GLN A 278 -18.00 -16.63 -7.03
CA GLN A 278 -19.01 -16.33 -8.07
C GLN A 278 -20.06 -15.32 -7.57
N TYR A 279 -20.55 -15.49 -6.32
CA TYR A 279 -21.56 -14.61 -5.73
C TYR A 279 -21.11 -13.14 -5.69
N TRP A 280 -19.88 -12.88 -5.25
CA TRP A 280 -19.35 -11.51 -5.20
C TRP A 280 -18.98 -10.97 -6.58
N LEU A 281 -18.46 -11.81 -7.48
CA LEU A 281 -18.17 -11.41 -8.87
C LEU A 281 -19.45 -11.04 -9.62
N ASP A 282 -20.57 -11.78 -9.39
CA ASP A 282 -21.89 -11.50 -9.99
C ASP A 282 -22.46 -10.15 -9.48
N MET A 283 -22.02 -9.65 -8.33
CA MET A 283 -22.39 -8.32 -7.82
C MET A 283 -21.54 -7.20 -8.41
N GLY A 284 -20.52 -7.50 -9.23
CA GLY A 284 -19.67 -6.51 -9.87
C GLY A 284 -18.30 -6.31 -9.22
N VAL A 285 -17.95 -7.12 -8.19
CA VAL A 285 -16.60 -7.10 -7.61
C VAL A 285 -15.56 -7.37 -8.69
N GLY A 286 -14.49 -6.57 -8.70
CA GLY A 286 -13.42 -6.63 -9.70
C GLY A 286 -12.40 -7.73 -9.46
N GLY A 287 -12.42 -8.38 -8.31
CA GLY A 287 -11.47 -9.41 -7.91
C GLY A 287 -11.27 -9.47 -6.40
N PHE A 288 -10.17 -10.09 -5.95
CA PHE A 288 -9.96 -10.35 -4.53
C PHE A 288 -8.52 -10.10 -4.09
N ARG A 289 -8.37 -9.57 -2.88
CA ARG A 289 -7.14 -9.70 -2.10
C ARG A 289 -7.26 -10.97 -1.26
N LEU A 290 -6.29 -11.83 -1.37
CA LEU A 290 -6.27 -13.12 -0.68
C LEU A 290 -5.41 -13.01 0.57
N ASP A 291 -6.07 -13.16 1.73
CA ASP A 291 -5.45 -13.09 3.04
C ASP A 291 -4.51 -14.27 3.28
N ALA A 292 -3.36 -14.01 3.88
CA ALA A 292 -2.43 -14.98 4.45
C ALA A 292 -2.17 -16.23 3.58
N VAL A 293 -1.96 -16.06 2.26
CA VAL A 293 -1.82 -17.21 1.32
C VAL A 293 -0.68 -18.16 1.67
N LYS A 294 0.30 -17.72 2.48
CA LYS A 294 1.40 -18.56 2.94
C LYS A 294 0.98 -19.54 4.05
N GLU A 295 -0.16 -19.32 4.69
CA GLU A 295 -0.66 -20.10 5.81
C GLU A 295 -1.76 -21.11 5.42
N PHE A 296 -2.24 -21.10 4.19
CA PHE A 296 -3.22 -22.08 3.69
C PHE A 296 -2.87 -23.54 4.02
N TYR A 297 -1.58 -23.85 3.98
CA TYR A 297 -0.95 -25.07 4.47
C TYR A 297 0.34 -24.68 5.17
N SER A 298 0.27 -24.42 6.46
CA SER A 298 1.38 -23.89 7.23
C SER A 298 2.66 -24.71 7.06
N GLY A 299 3.74 -24.04 6.66
CA GLY A 299 5.04 -24.67 6.43
C GLY A 299 5.14 -25.52 5.15
N ALA A 300 4.13 -25.51 4.26
CA ALA A 300 4.11 -26.28 3.02
C ALA A 300 3.93 -25.37 1.77
N PRO A 301 4.96 -24.58 1.36
CA PRO A 301 4.83 -23.59 0.30
C PRO A 301 4.27 -24.13 -1.03
N GLN A 302 4.65 -25.35 -1.42
CA GLN A 302 4.17 -25.97 -2.66
C GLN A 302 2.68 -26.32 -2.60
N SER A 303 2.15 -26.67 -1.41
CA SER A 303 0.71 -26.88 -1.22
C SER A 303 -0.05 -25.56 -1.27
N ASN A 304 0.51 -24.49 -0.68
CA ASN A 304 -0.03 -23.14 -0.79
C ASN A 304 -0.16 -22.71 -2.25
N ILE A 305 0.92 -22.85 -3.03
CA ILE A 305 0.97 -22.53 -4.46
C ILE A 305 -0.05 -23.35 -5.25
N ALA A 306 -0.17 -24.66 -4.95
CA ALA A 306 -1.11 -25.53 -5.64
C ALA A 306 -2.58 -25.16 -5.36
N PHE A 307 -2.93 -24.83 -4.11
CA PHE A 307 -4.27 -24.34 -3.78
C PHE A 307 -4.54 -22.98 -4.43
N LEU A 308 -3.58 -22.07 -4.37
CA LEU A 308 -3.67 -20.76 -4.99
C LEU A 308 -3.85 -20.86 -6.52
N ALA A 309 -3.20 -21.83 -7.18
CA ALA A 309 -3.40 -22.11 -8.60
C ALA A 309 -4.84 -22.56 -8.89
N TRP A 310 -5.37 -23.51 -8.10
CA TRP A 310 -6.75 -23.94 -8.20
C TRP A 310 -7.74 -22.76 -8.02
N LEU A 311 -7.51 -21.90 -7.04
CA LEU A 311 -8.36 -20.73 -6.77
C LEU A 311 -8.27 -19.71 -7.91
N THR A 312 -7.06 -19.44 -8.40
CA THR A 312 -6.82 -18.54 -9.54
C THR A 312 -7.57 -19.03 -10.78
N ASP A 313 -7.42 -20.30 -11.15
CA ASP A 313 -8.12 -20.91 -12.28
C ASP A 313 -9.64 -20.79 -12.10
N THR A 314 -10.16 -21.11 -10.90
CA THR A 314 -11.60 -21.04 -10.58
C THR A 314 -12.13 -19.61 -10.78
N VAL A 315 -11.47 -18.61 -10.23
CA VAL A 315 -11.89 -17.20 -10.35
C VAL A 315 -11.77 -16.71 -11.79
N LYS A 316 -10.70 -17.06 -12.52
CA LYS A 316 -10.51 -16.68 -13.91
C LYS A 316 -11.50 -17.36 -14.87
N GLU A 317 -11.96 -18.57 -14.56
CA GLU A 317 -13.07 -19.23 -15.29
C GLU A 317 -14.39 -18.48 -15.08
N GLN A 318 -14.65 -17.96 -13.89
CA GLN A 318 -15.85 -17.19 -13.55
C GLN A 318 -15.81 -15.79 -14.18
N LYS A 319 -14.69 -15.09 -14.08
CA LYS A 319 -14.45 -13.73 -14.59
C LYS A 319 -12.99 -13.58 -15.05
N PRO A 320 -12.72 -13.67 -16.37
CA PRO A 320 -11.35 -13.69 -16.90
C PRO A 320 -10.51 -12.45 -16.58
N ASP A 321 -11.14 -11.30 -16.40
CA ASP A 321 -10.52 -10.02 -16.06
C ASP A 321 -10.48 -9.73 -14.54
N ALA A 322 -10.97 -10.64 -13.70
CA ALA A 322 -10.86 -10.48 -12.25
C ALA A 322 -9.39 -10.36 -11.82
N TYR A 323 -9.09 -9.39 -10.96
CA TYR A 323 -7.75 -9.18 -10.43
C TYR A 323 -7.56 -9.90 -9.08
N LEU A 324 -6.50 -10.66 -8.98
CA LEU A 324 -6.14 -11.38 -7.76
C LEU A 324 -4.79 -10.92 -7.24
N VAL A 325 -4.74 -10.54 -5.96
CA VAL A 325 -3.49 -10.21 -5.27
C VAL A 325 -3.39 -11.00 -3.97
N GLY A 326 -2.28 -11.73 -3.78
CA GLY A 326 -2.03 -12.57 -2.62
C GLY A 326 -1.12 -11.91 -1.59
N GLU A 327 -1.46 -12.06 -0.31
CA GLU A 327 -0.59 -11.67 0.78
C GLU A 327 0.29 -12.85 1.21
N ALA A 328 1.56 -12.81 0.80
CA ALA A 328 2.59 -13.74 1.25
C ALA A 328 3.69 -12.98 1.98
N TRP A 329 3.54 -12.74 3.27
CA TRP A 329 4.51 -12.00 4.08
C TRP A 329 5.77 -12.85 4.33
N LEU A 330 6.66 -12.82 3.36
CA LEU A 330 7.89 -13.59 3.29
C LEU A 330 9.03 -12.72 2.71
N ASP A 331 10.23 -13.25 2.64
CA ASP A 331 11.34 -12.63 1.90
C ASP A 331 11.10 -12.72 0.39
N LEU A 332 11.69 -11.79 -0.39
CA LEU A 332 11.52 -11.67 -1.85
C LEU A 332 11.66 -13.00 -2.60
N ALA A 333 12.68 -13.78 -2.26
CA ALA A 333 12.94 -15.05 -2.94
C ALA A 333 11.87 -16.12 -2.69
N ASP A 334 11.17 -16.02 -1.57
CA ASP A 334 10.14 -16.97 -1.15
C ASP A 334 8.78 -16.55 -1.69
N TYR A 335 8.35 -15.27 -1.53
CA TYR A 335 7.05 -14.87 -2.07
C TYR A 335 7.01 -14.82 -3.60
N ALA A 336 8.14 -14.60 -4.28
CA ALA A 336 8.22 -14.64 -5.73
C ALA A 336 7.78 -16.00 -6.32
N GLN A 337 7.97 -17.09 -5.58
CA GLN A 337 7.57 -18.43 -6.02
C GLN A 337 6.05 -18.58 -6.15
N TYR A 338 5.27 -17.75 -5.41
CA TYR A 338 3.80 -17.82 -5.46
C TYR A 338 3.23 -17.41 -6.83
N TYR A 339 4.00 -16.69 -7.65
CA TYR A 339 3.63 -16.42 -9.04
C TYR A 339 3.53 -17.69 -9.91
N GLU A 340 4.12 -18.84 -9.51
CA GLU A 340 3.91 -20.14 -10.17
C GLU A 340 2.44 -20.58 -10.16
N SER A 341 1.63 -20.06 -9.26
CA SER A 341 0.19 -20.31 -9.19
C SER A 341 -0.60 -19.67 -10.34
N GLY A 342 0.00 -18.79 -11.14
CA GLY A 342 -0.69 -18.02 -12.16
C GLY A 342 -1.48 -16.82 -11.62
N ILE A 343 -1.39 -16.52 -10.32
CA ILE A 343 -2.00 -15.32 -9.73
C ILE A 343 -1.47 -14.05 -10.41
N ASP A 344 -2.31 -13.02 -10.53
CA ASP A 344 -1.89 -11.75 -11.15
C ASP A 344 -0.77 -11.08 -10.35
N SER A 345 -0.94 -10.99 -9.03
CA SER A 345 -0.02 -10.26 -8.16
C SER A 345 0.21 -10.94 -6.81
N VAL A 346 1.38 -10.67 -6.25
CA VAL A 346 1.70 -10.90 -4.83
C VAL A 346 2.26 -9.60 -4.27
N PHE A 347 1.84 -9.19 -3.06
CA PHE A 347 2.32 -7.96 -2.44
C PHE A 347 3.84 -7.93 -2.29
N ASN A 348 4.45 -6.82 -2.72
CA ASN A 348 5.90 -6.66 -2.77
C ASN A 348 6.47 -6.16 -1.44
N PHE A 349 6.58 -7.07 -0.47
CA PHE A 349 7.09 -6.79 0.88
C PHE A 349 8.54 -6.28 0.93
N ALA A 350 9.35 -6.54 -0.10
CA ALA A 350 10.75 -6.11 -0.10
C ALA A 350 10.94 -4.59 -0.07
N PHE A 351 9.94 -3.82 -0.52
CA PHE A 351 9.98 -2.36 -0.55
C PHE A 351 9.20 -1.72 0.59
N ALA A 352 8.31 -2.47 1.22
CA ALA A 352 7.40 -2.02 2.27
C ALA A 352 8.05 -1.94 3.65
N ASP A 353 7.33 -1.29 4.58
CA ASP A 353 7.67 -1.14 5.99
C ASP A 353 8.96 -0.34 6.26
N LYS A 354 9.22 -0.10 7.56
CA LYS A 354 10.42 0.63 8.07
C LYS A 354 11.74 -0.05 7.71
N ASP A 355 11.73 -1.37 7.47
CA ASP A 355 12.89 -2.19 7.14
C ASP A 355 13.00 -2.49 5.63
N GLY A 356 12.08 -2.00 4.81
CA GLY A 356 12.07 -2.15 3.37
C GLY A 356 13.09 -1.26 2.64
N VAL A 357 13.22 -1.46 1.33
CA VAL A 357 14.18 -0.74 0.49
C VAL A 357 13.91 0.77 0.50
N ILE A 358 12.63 1.19 0.42
CA ILE A 358 12.24 2.60 0.38
C ILE A 358 12.69 3.31 1.66
N SER A 359 12.31 2.79 2.81
CA SER A 359 12.66 3.40 4.10
C SER A 359 14.17 3.45 4.32
N LYS A 360 14.90 2.38 3.99
CA LYS A 360 16.36 2.33 4.12
C LYS A 360 17.06 3.38 3.27
N VAL A 361 16.61 3.58 2.03
CA VAL A 361 17.20 4.57 1.12
C VAL A 361 16.94 5.98 1.63
N LEU A 362 15.73 6.28 2.07
CA LEU A 362 15.39 7.59 2.64
C LEU A 362 16.06 7.85 4.00
N ASN A 363 16.46 6.81 4.72
CA ASN A 363 17.25 6.90 5.96
C ASN A 363 18.77 6.80 5.72
N GLY A 364 19.26 7.06 4.49
CA GLY A 364 20.67 7.26 4.17
C GLY A 364 21.39 6.06 3.56
N SER A 365 20.69 4.97 3.20
CA SER A 365 21.28 3.97 2.30
C SER A 365 21.41 4.53 0.88
N PRO A 366 22.41 4.08 0.08
CA PRO A 366 22.55 4.54 -1.29
C PRO A 366 21.29 4.38 -2.14
N ALA A 367 20.87 5.43 -2.86
CA ALA A 367 19.73 5.43 -3.77
C ALA A 367 19.85 4.37 -4.89
N THR A 368 21.08 4.03 -5.26
CA THR A 368 21.40 2.97 -6.22
C THR A 368 20.82 1.61 -5.80
N LYS A 369 20.63 1.35 -4.49
CA LYS A 369 19.99 0.12 -4.01
C LYS A 369 18.53 0.04 -4.42
N TYR A 370 17.79 1.16 -4.38
CA TYR A 370 16.42 1.21 -4.86
C TYR A 370 16.37 0.95 -6.37
N GLY A 371 17.17 1.67 -7.18
CA GLY A 371 17.19 1.48 -8.62
C GLY A 371 17.56 0.06 -9.05
N ALA A 372 18.58 -0.54 -8.40
CA ALA A 372 18.99 -1.91 -8.67
C ALA A 372 17.93 -2.93 -8.25
N ALA A 373 17.27 -2.73 -7.10
CA ALA A 373 16.20 -3.60 -6.62
C ALA A 373 15.00 -3.57 -7.57
N VAL A 374 14.52 -2.38 -7.96
CA VAL A 374 13.41 -2.26 -8.93
C VAL A 374 13.74 -2.92 -10.26
N ALA A 375 14.96 -2.72 -10.80
CA ALA A 375 15.36 -3.32 -12.06
C ALA A 375 15.54 -4.86 -12.00
N SER A 376 15.69 -5.44 -10.81
CA SER A 376 15.82 -6.89 -10.65
C SER A 376 14.49 -7.64 -10.61
N LEU A 377 13.36 -6.93 -10.40
CA LEU A 377 12.05 -7.56 -10.24
C LEU A 377 11.59 -8.29 -11.51
N GLU A 378 11.86 -7.73 -12.68
CA GLU A 378 11.54 -8.36 -13.98
C GLU A 378 12.17 -9.76 -14.12
N GLU A 379 13.42 -9.93 -13.73
CA GLU A 379 14.09 -11.24 -13.76
C GLU A 379 13.56 -12.14 -12.64
N THR A 380 13.28 -11.57 -11.47
CA THR A 380 12.87 -12.33 -10.27
C THR A 380 11.47 -12.91 -10.44
N PHE A 381 10.48 -12.07 -10.77
CA PHE A 381 9.08 -12.52 -10.90
C PHE A 381 8.82 -13.19 -12.24
N GLY A 382 9.40 -12.66 -13.33
CA GLY A 382 9.28 -13.22 -14.66
C GLY A 382 9.86 -14.63 -14.82
N ALA A 383 10.72 -15.07 -13.89
CA ALA A 383 11.20 -16.45 -13.84
C ALA A 383 10.08 -17.45 -13.46
N TYR A 384 9.08 -17.00 -12.70
CA TYR A 384 7.95 -17.82 -12.23
C TYR A 384 6.70 -17.62 -13.07
N ASN A 385 6.40 -16.37 -13.45
CA ASN A 385 5.28 -16.03 -14.32
C ASN A 385 5.67 -14.86 -15.24
N PRO A 386 5.74 -15.04 -16.57
CA PRO A 386 6.10 -13.96 -17.50
C PRO A 386 5.03 -12.87 -17.60
N ASP A 387 3.79 -13.16 -17.20
CA ASP A 387 2.64 -12.26 -17.23
C ASP A 387 2.32 -11.66 -15.85
N TYR A 388 3.26 -11.74 -14.91
CA TYR A 388 3.09 -11.20 -13.57
C TYR A 388 2.78 -9.68 -13.59
N ILE A 389 2.00 -9.23 -12.63
CA ILE A 389 1.83 -7.82 -12.29
C ILE A 389 2.42 -7.62 -10.89
N ASP A 390 3.38 -6.72 -10.72
CA ASP A 390 3.89 -6.37 -9.38
C ASP A 390 2.80 -5.66 -8.56
N ALA A 391 2.81 -5.82 -7.24
CA ALA A 391 1.91 -5.13 -6.33
C ALA A 391 2.70 -4.33 -5.28
N PRO A 392 3.34 -3.20 -5.68
CA PRO A 392 4.05 -2.36 -4.76
C PRO A 392 3.10 -1.68 -3.78
N PHE A 393 3.48 -1.69 -2.51
CA PHE A 393 2.84 -0.94 -1.44
C PHE A 393 3.93 -0.47 -0.46
N TYR A 394 3.62 0.55 0.35
CA TYR A 394 4.58 1.05 1.31
C TYR A 394 4.19 0.70 2.75
N THR A 395 2.93 0.94 3.10
CA THR A 395 2.33 0.46 4.35
C THR A 395 0.95 -0.15 4.08
N ASN A 396 0.45 -0.88 5.06
CA ASN A 396 -0.90 -1.42 5.10
C ASN A 396 -1.44 -1.40 6.54
N HIS A 397 -2.61 -1.98 6.75
CA HIS A 397 -3.30 -2.06 8.04
C HIS A 397 -2.56 -2.88 9.13
N ASP A 398 -1.56 -3.71 8.76
CA ASP A 398 -0.77 -4.54 9.68
C ASP A 398 0.60 -3.94 10.02
N MET A 399 0.98 -2.86 9.34
CA MET A 399 2.26 -2.18 9.52
C MET A 399 2.10 -0.85 10.25
N GLY A 400 3.17 -0.39 10.90
CA GLY A 400 3.21 0.98 11.39
C GLY A 400 3.10 1.97 10.21
N ARG A 401 2.35 3.06 10.38
CA ARG A 401 2.16 4.07 9.32
C ARG A 401 3.46 4.83 9.02
N SER A 402 3.71 5.09 7.75
CA SER A 402 4.98 5.55 7.18
C SER A 402 5.55 6.84 7.78
N ALA A 403 4.71 7.80 8.14
CA ALA A 403 5.17 9.05 8.76
C ALA A 403 5.85 8.85 10.12
N GLY A 404 5.69 7.68 10.74
CA GLY A 404 6.40 7.26 11.94
C GLY A 404 7.82 6.75 11.69
N TYR A 405 8.22 6.45 10.45
CA TYR A 405 9.54 5.91 10.12
C TYR A 405 10.64 6.96 10.05
N TYR A 406 10.26 8.23 9.99
CA TYR A 406 11.16 9.35 9.78
C TYR A 406 11.15 10.34 10.95
N ALA A 407 12.34 10.79 11.34
CA ALA A 407 12.53 11.74 12.42
C ALA A 407 13.47 12.89 12.00
N GLY A 408 13.43 13.98 12.76
CA GLY A 408 14.25 15.17 12.51
C GLY A 408 13.69 16.07 11.40
N ASP A 409 14.51 17.00 10.94
CA ASP A 409 14.10 18.13 10.08
C ASP A 409 13.66 17.69 8.68
N ASN A 410 14.22 16.59 8.16
CA ASN A 410 13.91 16.08 6.82
C ASN A 410 12.67 15.17 6.79
N SER A 411 12.07 14.90 7.93
CA SER A 411 11.04 13.86 8.04
C SER A 411 9.77 14.11 7.21
N ALA A 412 9.42 15.37 6.95
CA ALA A 412 8.32 15.74 6.05
C ALA A 412 8.68 15.43 4.58
N ALA A 413 9.88 15.80 4.16
CA ALA A 413 10.39 15.49 2.83
C ALA A 413 10.52 13.99 2.57
N GLN A 414 11.01 13.24 3.57
CA GLN A 414 11.11 11.77 3.49
C GLN A 414 9.73 11.10 3.38
N THR A 415 8.72 11.57 4.15
CA THR A 415 7.35 11.06 4.07
C THR A 415 6.76 11.25 2.66
N LYS A 416 6.92 12.43 2.06
CA LYS A 416 6.49 12.71 0.69
C LYS A 416 7.23 11.83 -0.33
N MET A 417 8.56 11.81 -0.25
CA MET A 417 9.39 11.08 -1.21
C MET A 417 9.14 9.57 -1.18
N ALA A 418 8.76 9.01 -0.03
CA ALA A 418 8.37 7.61 0.09
C ALA A 418 7.18 7.28 -0.81
N GLY A 419 6.16 8.13 -0.86
CA GLY A 419 5.02 7.98 -1.77
C GLY A 419 5.46 7.97 -3.23
N ALA A 420 6.36 8.87 -3.65
CA ALA A 420 6.86 8.87 -5.02
C ALA A 420 7.64 7.59 -5.35
N LEU A 421 8.51 7.11 -4.45
CA LEU A 421 9.26 5.88 -4.68
C LEU A 421 8.33 4.65 -4.78
N ASN A 422 7.28 4.56 -3.96
CA ASN A 422 6.28 3.49 -4.05
C ASN A 422 5.45 3.59 -5.34
N LEU A 423 4.81 4.73 -5.55
CA LEU A 423 3.84 4.91 -6.64
C LEU A 423 4.48 4.98 -8.04
N PHE A 424 5.80 5.17 -8.15
CA PHE A 424 6.52 5.11 -9.43
C PHE A 424 7.11 3.72 -9.73
N MET A 425 6.86 2.72 -8.90
CA MET A 425 7.12 1.32 -9.26
C MET A 425 6.15 0.83 -10.34
N SER A 426 6.55 -0.21 -11.07
CA SER A 426 5.67 -0.90 -12.03
C SER A 426 4.62 -1.73 -11.28
N GLY A 427 3.55 -2.10 -11.98
CA GLY A 427 2.48 -2.95 -11.43
C GLY A 427 1.26 -2.18 -10.95
N SER A 428 0.43 -2.83 -10.17
CA SER A 428 -0.72 -2.26 -9.48
C SER A 428 -0.26 -1.76 -8.12
N ALA A 429 -0.20 -0.44 -7.95
CA ALA A 429 0.27 0.17 -6.70
C ALA A 429 -0.86 0.24 -5.66
N PHE A 430 -0.50 0.07 -4.40
CA PHE A 430 -1.44 0.16 -3.29
C PHE A 430 -1.08 1.32 -2.37
N LEU A 431 -2.09 2.05 -1.94
CA LEU A 431 -2.02 3.20 -1.05
C LEU A 431 -3.00 2.98 0.12
N TYR A 432 -2.48 2.84 1.33
CA TYR A 432 -3.29 2.69 2.53
C TYR A 432 -3.91 4.02 2.93
N TYR A 433 -5.22 4.08 3.23
CA TYR A 433 -5.91 5.32 3.57
C TYR A 433 -5.18 6.13 4.65
N GLY A 434 -5.07 7.43 4.43
CA GLY A 434 -4.37 8.37 5.30
C GLY A 434 -2.85 8.35 5.19
N GLU A 435 -2.24 7.49 4.35
CA GLU A 435 -0.81 7.58 4.04
C GLU A 435 -0.52 8.88 3.27
N GLU A 436 -1.40 9.28 2.38
CA GLU A 436 -1.38 10.54 1.64
C GLU A 436 -1.52 11.80 2.54
N LEU A 437 -2.00 11.62 3.76
CA LEU A 437 -2.02 12.68 4.78
C LEU A 437 -0.79 12.62 5.71
N GLY A 438 0.05 11.61 5.58
CA GLY A 438 1.12 11.35 6.52
C GLY A 438 0.62 11.00 7.92
N MET A 439 -0.49 10.27 8.03
CA MET A 439 -1.01 9.80 9.30
C MET A 439 0.00 8.91 10.03
N LYS A 440 -0.10 8.86 11.34
CA LYS A 440 0.70 8.02 12.23
C LYS A 440 -0.15 6.96 12.89
N GLY A 441 0.50 5.91 13.33
CA GLY A 441 -0.07 4.80 14.06
C GLY A 441 0.91 3.64 14.10
N SER A 442 1.20 3.10 15.27
CA SER A 442 2.14 2.00 15.44
C SER A 442 1.91 1.28 16.78
N GLY A 443 2.57 0.15 16.97
CA GLY A 443 2.43 -0.66 18.18
C GLY A 443 1.21 -1.55 18.08
N LYS A 444 0.13 -1.21 18.77
CA LYS A 444 -1.13 -1.95 18.70
C LYS A 444 -1.75 -1.90 17.31
N ASP A 445 -2.50 -2.93 16.95
CA ASP A 445 -3.17 -3.00 15.65
C ASP A 445 -4.22 -1.89 15.48
N GLU A 446 -4.93 -1.56 16.55
CA GLU A 446 -5.90 -0.48 16.61
C GLU A 446 -5.29 0.88 16.23
N ASN A 447 -4.05 1.14 16.67
CA ASN A 447 -3.36 2.39 16.34
C ASN A 447 -3.02 2.51 14.86
N LYS A 448 -2.74 1.38 14.19
CA LYS A 448 -2.45 1.33 12.74
C LYS A 448 -3.71 1.63 11.91
N ARG A 449 -4.89 1.34 12.49
CA ARG A 449 -6.23 1.46 11.91
C ARG A 449 -6.99 2.68 12.45
N ALA A 450 -6.23 3.72 12.87
CA ALA A 450 -6.79 4.99 13.36
C ALA A 450 -7.75 5.63 12.34
N PRO A 451 -8.78 6.36 12.81
CA PRO A 451 -9.74 7.05 11.95
C PRO A 451 -9.07 7.94 10.93
N MET A 452 -9.65 7.98 9.73
CA MET A 452 -9.21 8.91 8.68
C MET A 452 -9.28 10.35 9.18
N TYR A 453 -8.20 11.09 8.99
CA TYR A 453 -8.02 12.42 9.56
C TYR A 453 -8.61 13.50 8.65
N TRP A 454 -9.95 13.47 8.49
CA TRP A 454 -10.68 14.42 7.65
C TRP A 454 -10.60 15.85 8.18
N SER A 455 -10.76 16.02 9.50
CA SER A 455 -10.81 17.30 10.19
C SER A 455 -10.05 17.26 11.50
N MET A 456 -9.56 18.43 11.95
CA MET A 456 -9.05 18.61 13.32
C MET A 456 -10.16 18.66 14.38
N ASN A 457 -11.41 18.89 13.96
CA ASN A 457 -12.57 18.83 14.83
C ASN A 457 -13.08 17.38 14.90
N PRO A 458 -12.96 16.67 16.04
CA PRO A 458 -13.42 15.30 16.17
C PRO A 458 -14.95 15.16 16.03
N ASP A 459 -15.71 16.23 16.24
CA ASP A 459 -17.17 16.25 16.09
C ASP A 459 -17.60 16.65 14.65
N ALA A 460 -16.67 16.73 13.69
CA ALA A 460 -17.02 17.02 12.30
C ALA A 460 -17.76 15.84 11.66
N GLN A 461 -18.65 16.14 10.72
CA GLN A 461 -19.40 15.11 10.02
C GLN A 461 -18.46 14.13 9.29
N GLY A 462 -18.69 12.83 9.47
CA GLY A 462 -17.93 11.75 8.86
C GLY A 462 -16.68 11.34 9.64
N MET A 463 -16.42 11.92 10.81
CA MET A 463 -15.35 11.45 11.69
C MET A 463 -15.79 10.18 12.41
N CYS A 464 -14.90 9.17 12.44
CA CYS A 464 -15.10 7.94 13.19
C CYS A 464 -14.42 8.01 14.56
N ASP A 465 -14.89 7.23 15.53
CA ASP A 465 -14.24 7.09 16.85
C ASP A 465 -12.98 6.21 16.77
N GLY A 466 -12.95 5.27 15.81
CA GLY A 466 -11.90 4.28 15.65
C GLY A 466 -12.04 3.07 16.59
N PRO A 467 -11.12 2.08 16.50
CA PRO A 467 -11.16 0.89 17.34
C PRO A 467 -11.11 1.20 18.84
N ALA A 468 -11.91 0.48 19.64
CA ALA A 468 -12.14 0.78 21.07
C ALA A 468 -10.87 0.81 21.94
N ASP A 469 -9.85 0.00 21.60
CA ASP A 469 -8.59 -0.09 22.35
C ASP A 469 -7.45 0.76 21.74
N MET A 470 -7.78 1.64 20.79
CA MET A 470 -6.83 2.56 20.19
C MET A 470 -6.28 3.54 21.23
N GLU A 471 -5.01 3.84 21.15
CA GLU A 471 -4.35 4.85 21.97
C GLU A 471 -4.50 6.24 21.34
N ASP A 472 -4.26 7.31 22.12
CA ASP A 472 -4.18 8.66 21.59
C ASP A 472 -2.97 8.83 20.65
N VAL A 473 -3.19 8.66 19.34
CA VAL A 473 -2.17 8.77 18.30
C VAL A 473 -2.00 10.23 17.91
N LYS A 474 -0.86 10.82 18.30
CA LYS A 474 -0.53 12.19 17.88
C LYS A 474 -0.13 12.24 16.41
N MET A 475 -0.93 12.88 15.61
CA MET A 475 -0.61 13.15 14.21
C MET A 475 0.58 14.11 14.10
N LYS A 476 1.33 14.01 13.01
CA LYS A 476 2.51 14.83 12.72
C LYS A 476 2.18 15.97 11.76
N PHE A 477 1.23 15.72 10.89
CA PHE A 477 0.73 16.66 9.90
C PHE A 477 -0.72 17.02 10.23
N GLU A 478 -1.19 18.09 9.65
CA GLU A 478 -2.55 18.59 9.83
C GLU A 478 -3.58 17.67 9.16
N SER A 479 -4.86 17.91 9.41
CA SER A 479 -5.97 17.17 8.78
C SER A 479 -6.07 17.47 7.28
N LEU A 480 -6.89 16.66 6.55
CA LEU A 480 -7.17 16.91 5.15
C LEU A 480 -7.63 18.34 4.89
N GLU A 481 -8.61 18.84 5.68
CA GLU A 481 -9.15 20.20 5.53
C GLU A 481 -8.07 21.29 5.53
N GLU A 482 -6.98 21.10 6.25
CA GLU A 482 -5.88 22.07 6.28
C GLU A 482 -4.84 21.76 5.19
N GLN A 483 -4.58 20.49 4.89
CA GLN A 483 -3.61 20.08 3.87
C GLN A 483 -4.06 20.43 2.44
N GLU A 484 -5.36 20.49 2.18
CA GLU A 484 -5.90 20.96 0.90
C GLU A 484 -5.53 22.42 0.59
N LYS A 485 -5.36 23.25 1.62
CA LYS A 485 -5.03 24.68 1.52
C LYS A 485 -3.54 24.96 1.42
N ASP A 486 -2.70 23.96 1.71
CA ASP A 486 -1.24 24.06 1.70
C ASP A 486 -0.66 23.32 0.48
N GLU A 487 -0.21 24.07 -0.52
CA GLU A 487 0.40 23.52 -1.75
C GLU A 487 1.64 22.65 -1.49
N LEU A 488 2.26 22.79 -0.32
CA LEU A 488 3.42 22.00 0.10
C LEU A 488 3.07 20.89 1.07
N SER A 489 1.79 20.59 1.28
CA SER A 489 1.34 19.48 2.15
C SER A 489 1.77 18.12 1.63
N VAL A 490 1.63 17.09 2.47
CA VAL A 490 1.82 15.69 2.07
C VAL A 490 0.74 15.28 1.06
N TYR A 491 -0.51 15.68 1.32
CA TYR A 491 -1.66 15.44 0.45
C TYR A 491 -1.45 15.96 -0.99
N GLN A 492 -1.09 17.25 -1.12
CA GLN A 492 -0.86 17.84 -2.44
C GLN A 492 0.32 17.18 -3.17
N TYR A 493 1.31 16.72 -2.43
CA TYR A 493 2.43 15.98 -3.03
C TYR A 493 1.98 14.62 -3.59
N TYR A 494 1.19 13.84 -2.81
CA TYR A 494 0.66 12.55 -3.27
C TYR A 494 -0.26 12.71 -4.48
N LYS A 495 -1.12 13.72 -4.51
CA LYS A 495 -1.94 14.04 -5.70
C LYS A 495 -1.08 14.24 -6.95
N LYS A 496 0.00 15.02 -6.84
CA LYS A 496 0.93 15.25 -7.95
C LYS A 496 1.63 13.96 -8.38
N VAL A 497 2.02 13.10 -7.46
CA VAL A 497 2.60 11.78 -7.76
C VAL A 497 1.60 10.92 -8.56
N LEU A 498 0.37 10.81 -8.07
CA LEU A 498 -0.70 10.03 -8.71
C LEU A 498 -1.05 10.58 -10.09
N LYS A 499 -1.13 11.90 -10.24
CA LYS A 499 -1.34 12.56 -11.53
C LYS A 499 -0.25 12.21 -12.54
N ILE A 500 1.03 12.30 -12.15
CA ILE A 500 2.16 11.91 -13.02
C ILE A 500 2.06 10.43 -13.41
N ARG A 501 1.72 9.54 -12.48
CA ARG A 501 1.51 8.11 -12.76
C ARG A 501 0.39 7.91 -13.79
N ASN A 502 -0.74 8.59 -13.62
CA ASN A 502 -1.91 8.49 -14.51
C ASN A 502 -1.69 9.14 -15.88
N GLN A 503 -0.81 10.14 -15.98
CA GLN A 503 -0.40 10.76 -17.24
C GLN A 503 0.60 9.91 -18.05
N ASN A 504 1.30 8.97 -17.41
CA ASN A 504 2.43 8.24 -18.01
C ASN A 504 2.28 6.73 -17.79
N PRO A 505 1.60 6.02 -18.70
CA PRO A 505 1.36 4.58 -18.59
C PRO A 505 2.64 3.74 -18.43
N GLU A 506 3.77 4.27 -18.89
CA GLU A 506 5.09 3.64 -18.77
C GLU A 506 5.49 3.41 -17.31
N ILE A 507 4.98 4.22 -16.38
CA ILE A 507 5.30 4.07 -14.95
C ILE A 507 4.76 2.74 -14.44
N ALA A 508 3.48 2.47 -14.69
CA ALA A 508 2.83 1.25 -14.21
C ALA A 508 3.17 0.00 -15.03
N ARG A 509 3.30 0.14 -16.38
CA ARG A 509 3.39 -1.00 -17.32
C ARG A 509 4.79 -1.20 -17.89
N GLY A 510 5.69 -0.24 -17.67
CA GLY A 510 7.03 -0.26 -18.25
C GLY A 510 7.95 -1.23 -17.52
N LYS A 511 8.74 -1.95 -18.32
CA LYS A 511 9.90 -2.71 -17.82
C LYS A 511 10.95 -1.74 -17.32
N ALA A 512 11.48 -1.99 -16.12
CA ALA A 512 12.41 -1.11 -15.45
C ALA A 512 13.87 -1.49 -15.75
N GLU A 513 14.68 -0.50 -16.13
CA GLU A 513 16.12 -0.64 -16.27
C GLU A 513 16.82 0.41 -15.38
N TYR A 514 17.75 -0.04 -14.54
CA TYR A 514 18.59 0.87 -13.79
C TYR A 514 19.60 1.55 -14.71
N VAL A 515 19.61 2.87 -14.74
CA VAL A 515 20.47 3.69 -15.61
C VAL A 515 21.51 4.42 -14.78
N LEU A 516 22.77 4.33 -15.23
CA LEU A 516 23.84 5.10 -14.61
C LEU A 516 23.80 6.55 -15.10
N VAL A 517 23.79 7.50 -14.16
CA VAL A 517 23.81 8.95 -14.44
C VAL A 517 25.26 9.44 -14.35
N GLY A 518 25.79 10.00 -15.45
CA GLY A 518 27.16 10.49 -15.55
C GLY A 518 28.23 9.42 -15.66
N ASP A 519 29.51 9.78 -15.49
CA ASP A 519 30.66 8.86 -15.51
C ASP A 519 30.79 8.09 -14.18
N PHE A 520 29.75 7.39 -13.79
CA PHE A 520 29.67 6.64 -12.54
C PHE A 520 30.66 5.47 -12.38
N LEU A 521 31.60 5.32 -13.29
CA LEU A 521 32.68 4.34 -13.17
C LEU A 521 33.89 4.88 -12.40
N ALA A 522 33.87 6.13 -11.98
CA ALA A 522 34.93 6.77 -11.18
C ALA A 522 34.38 7.10 -9.77
N GLU A 523 35.25 7.13 -8.81
CA GLU A 523 35.15 7.29 -7.35
C GLU A 523 34.13 8.32 -6.76
N ASP A 524 33.32 8.99 -7.60
CA ASP A 524 32.34 10.03 -7.23
C ASP A 524 30.89 9.60 -7.51
N THR A 525 30.50 8.37 -7.19
CA THR A 525 29.08 7.95 -7.23
C THR A 525 28.29 8.79 -6.25
N LYS A 526 27.36 9.61 -6.76
CA LYS A 526 26.41 10.32 -5.91
C LYS A 526 25.46 9.29 -5.28
N GLU A 527 25.71 8.94 -4.04
CA GLU A 527 24.94 7.90 -3.32
C GLU A 527 23.46 8.25 -3.16
N THR A 528 23.13 9.54 -3.33
CA THR A 528 21.79 10.11 -3.17
C THR A 528 20.96 10.12 -4.45
N VAL A 529 21.54 9.73 -5.61
CA VAL A 529 20.86 9.80 -6.91
C VAL A 529 20.63 8.40 -7.49
N CYS A 530 19.43 8.19 -8.03
CA CYS A 530 19.18 7.02 -8.86
C CYS A 530 18.31 7.38 -10.07
N ALA A 531 18.51 6.68 -11.19
CA ALA A 531 17.73 6.84 -12.39
C ALA A 531 17.22 5.48 -12.89
N ILE A 532 15.94 5.44 -13.26
CA ILE A 532 15.27 4.24 -13.75
C ILE A 532 14.61 4.58 -15.08
N LYS A 533 14.96 3.85 -16.13
CA LYS A 533 14.28 3.93 -17.41
C LYS A 533 13.14 2.91 -17.42
N LYS A 534 11.96 3.35 -17.82
CA LYS A 534 10.78 2.53 -18.03
C LYS A 534 10.51 2.40 -19.53
N THR A 535 10.29 1.19 -20.02
CA THR A 535 9.97 0.94 -21.43
C THR A 535 8.63 0.22 -21.55
N TYR A 536 7.66 0.85 -22.21
CA TYR A 536 6.34 0.30 -22.49
C TYR A 536 6.03 0.43 -24.00
N GLY A 537 5.92 -0.71 -24.69
CA GLY A 537 5.83 -0.70 -26.15
C GLY A 537 7.06 -0.04 -26.79
N ASP A 538 6.82 0.97 -27.63
CA ASP A 538 7.89 1.76 -28.29
C ASP A 538 8.24 3.03 -27.50
N SER A 539 7.67 3.24 -26.32
CA SER A 539 7.83 4.44 -25.51
C SER A 539 8.78 4.22 -24.34
N GLU A 540 9.73 5.11 -24.16
CA GLU A 540 10.68 5.12 -23.04
C GLU A 540 10.49 6.39 -22.20
N LEU A 541 10.55 6.22 -20.87
CA LEU A 541 10.44 7.29 -19.88
C LEU A 541 11.59 7.13 -18.87
N LEU A 542 12.19 8.24 -18.43
CA LEU A 542 13.22 8.24 -17.40
C LEU A 542 12.68 8.86 -16.10
N LEU A 543 12.79 8.12 -15.03
CA LEU A 543 12.59 8.58 -13.65
C LEU A 543 13.94 8.86 -13.02
N VAL A 544 14.15 10.07 -12.51
CA VAL A 544 15.37 10.46 -11.78
C VAL A 544 14.98 10.90 -10.38
N PHE A 545 15.64 10.33 -9.36
CA PHE A 545 15.35 10.60 -7.96
C PHE A 545 16.59 11.12 -7.23
N VAL A 546 16.39 12.16 -6.42
CA VAL A 546 17.33 12.60 -5.38
C VAL A 546 16.72 12.24 -4.02
N THR A 547 17.35 11.33 -3.29
CA THR A 547 16.84 10.77 -2.04
C THR A 547 17.54 11.30 -0.79
N GLY A 548 18.50 12.20 -0.97
CA GLY A 548 19.21 12.90 0.11
C GLY A 548 18.76 14.36 0.24
N PRO A 549 19.21 15.07 1.30
CA PRO A 549 18.77 16.44 1.58
C PRO A 549 19.47 17.50 0.73
N GLU A 550 20.58 17.16 0.06
CA GLU A 550 21.39 18.12 -0.66
C GLU A 550 20.92 18.29 -2.11
N THR A 551 21.13 19.48 -2.68
CA THR A 551 20.88 19.75 -4.09
C THR A 551 21.93 19.07 -4.95
N GLU A 552 21.49 18.41 -6.03
CA GLU A 552 22.33 17.68 -6.97
C GLU A 552 22.35 18.32 -8.36
N GLU A 553 23.55 18.44 -8.94
CA GLU A 553 23.74 18.83 -10.34
C GLU A 553 24.04 17.59 -11.18
N LEU A 554 23.19 17.33 -12.20
CA LEU A 554 23.22 16.10 -12.99
C LEU A 554 23.41 16.43 -14.48
N ASP A 555 24.28 15.70 -15.16
CA ASP A 555 24.42 15.69 -16.61
C ASP A 555 23.79 14.41 -17.18
N LEU A 556 22.62 14.54 -17.81
CA LEU A 556 21.82 13.43 -18.35
C LEU A 556 22.07 13.22 -19.87
N THR A 557 22.94 14.03 -20.50
CA THR A 557 23.17 14.05 -21.95
C THR A 557 23.76 12.74 -22.51
N SER A 558 24.31 11.89 -21.65
CA SER A 558 24.78 10.54 -22.03
C SER A 558 23.66 9.53 -22.23
N ILE A 559 22.46 9.77 -21.64
CA ILE A 559 21.31 8.88 -21.65
C ILE A 559 20.53 9.07 -22.95
N THR A 560 19.99 7.98 -23.47
CA THR A 560 19.15 7.96 -24.67
C THR A 560 17.74 7.53 -24.29
N LEU A 561 16.74 8.28 -24.72
CA LEU A 561 15.30 7.97 -24.63
C LEU A 561 14.70 8.03 -26.02
N ASN A 562 13.88 7.04 -26.37
CA ASN A 562 13.18 6.98 -27.67
C ASN A 562 14.14 7.15 -28.87
N GLY A 563 15.37 6.63 -28.74
CA GLY A 563 16.41 6.71 -29.76
C GLY A 563 17.12 8.08 -29.85
N LYS A 564 16.78 9.06 -28.99
CA LYS A 564 17.41 10.39 -28.94
C LYS A 564 18.15 10.60 -27.64
N LYS A 565 19.27 11.33 -27.67
CA LYS A 565 19.93 11.76 -26.44
C LYS A 565 19.09 12.79 -25.71
N ILE A 566 19.14 12.71 -24.37
CA ILE A 566 18.51 13.74 -23.52
C ILE A 566 19.17 15.10 -23.82
N GLY A 567 18.33 16.11 -24.09
CA GLY A 567 18.78 17.44 -24.50
C GLY A 567 17.60 18.43 -24.61
N THR A 568 17.70 19.36 -25.58
CA THR A 568 16.70 20.44 -25.79
C THR A 568 15.31 19.97 -26.22
N GLU A 569 15.20 18.79 -26.84
CA GLU A 569 13.94 18.22 -27.30
C GLU A 569 13.29 17.27 -26.28
N THR A 570 13.92 17.07 -25.12
CA THR A 570 13.39 16.18 -24.07
C THR A 570 12.28 16.89 -23.31
N GLU A 571 11.15 16.22 -23.20
CA GLU A 571 9.99 16.74 -22.49
C GLU A 571 10.06 16.43 -21.00
N ILE A 572 9.69 17.39 -20.16
CA ILE A 572 9.43 17.17 -18.74
C ILE A 572 7.99 16.64 -18.63
N ARG A 573 7.85 15.43 -18.06
CA ARG A 573 6.57 14.75 -17.83
C ARG A 573 6.16 14.76 -16.36
N GLY A 574 7.03 15.24 -15.48
CA GLY A 574 6.80 15.41 -14.06
C GLY A 574 8.00 16.02 -13.36
N ALA A 575 7.74 16.90 -12.39
CA ALA A 575 8.77 17.51 -11.56
C ALA A 575 8.23 17.67 -10.13
N LEU A 576 8.71 16.85 -9.22
CA LEU A 576 8.26 16.81 -7.83
C LEU A 576 9.34 17.35 -6.90
N VAL A 577 8.96 18.26 -6.03
CA VAL A 577 9.80 18.82 -4.97
C VAL A 577 9.04 18.73 -3.63
N THR A 578 9.78 18.53 -2.56
CA THR A 578 9.19 18.41 -1.22
C THR A 578 9.13 19.73 -0.45
N GLY A 579 9.72 20.80 -1.02
CA GLY A 579 9.80 22.15 -0.47
C GLY A 579 9.60 23.21 -1.54
N GLU A 580 10.04 24.45 -1.26
CA GLU A 580 9.85 25.63 -2.14
C GLU A 580 10.81 25.67 -3.33
N GLU A 581 11.97 25.00 -3.25
CA GLU A 581 12.98 25.01 -4.30
C GLU A 581 12.50 24.22 -5.52
N LYS A 582 12.72 24.77 -6.73
CA LYS A 582 12.26 24.18 -7.99
C LYS A 582 13.38 23.41 -8.69
N ILE A 583 13.02 22.33 -9.37
CA ILE A 583 13.90 21.64 -10.31
C ILE A 583 14.16 22.56 -11.52
N ARG A 584 15.42 22.66 -11.95
CA ARG A 584 15.80 23.32 -13.21
C ARG A 584 16.34 22.28 -14.17
N PHE A 585 15.80 22.23 -15.38
CA PHE A 585 16.24 21.33 -16.43
C PHE A 585 16.46 22.10 -17.72
N GLU A 586 17.67 22.07 -18.25
CA GLU A 586 18.03 22.77 -19.47
C GLU A 586 19.10 22.00 -20.25
N ASN A 587 18.85 21.76 -21.53
CA ASN A 587 19.82 21.14 -22.44
C ASN A 587 20.40 19.81 -21.95
N GLY A 588 19.57 19.00 -21.25
CA GLY A 588 19.95 17.70 -20.70
C GLY A 588 20.72 17.77 -19.38
N LYS A 589 20.78 18.95 -18.76
CA LYS A 589 21.32 19.13 -17.41
C LYS A 589 20.22 19.48 -16.43
N ALA A 590 20.26 18.87 -15.27
CA ALA A 590 19.29 19.08 -14.20
C ALA A 590 19.97 19.60 -12.93
N VAL A 591 19.34 20.57 -12.27
CA VAL A 591 19.64 20.95 -10.88
C VAL A 591 18.42 20.55 -10.07
N MET A 592 18.59 19.57 -9.21
CA MET A 592 17.52 18.93 -8.46
C MET A 592 17.71 19.18 -6.96
N PRO A 593 16.75 19.83 -6.29
CA PRO A 593 16.76 19.96 -4.84
C PRO A 593 16.78 18.60 -4.14
N GLY A 594 17.18 18.57 -2.87
CA GLY A 594 17.07 17.37 -2.06
C GLY A 594 15.64 16.83 -1.99
N PHE A 595 15.48 15.52 -1.93
CA PHE A 595 14.19 14.82 -1.92
C PHE A 595 13.26 15.26 -3.07
N SER A 596 13.72 15.08 -4.29
CA SER A 596 12.99 15.45 -5.51
C SER A 596 12.97 14.34 -6.54
N ALA A 597 12.00 14.39 -7.47
CA ALA A 597 11.91 13.48 -8.58
C ALA A 597 11.64 14.24 -9.89
N LEU A 598 12.29 13.81 -10.97
CA LEU A 598 12.15 14.35 -12.32
C LEU A 598 11.77 13.22 -13.28
N VAL A 599 10.75 13.45 -14.09
CA VAL A 599 10.24 12.51 -15.09
C VAL A 599 10.44 13.12 -16.47
N LEU A 600 11.15 12.39 -17.34
CA LEU A 600 11.53 12.83 -18.68
C LEU A 600 11.09 11.84 -19.75
N LYS A 601 10.70 12.39 -20.93
CA LYS A 601 10.30 11.58 -22.09
C LYS A 601 10.89 12.09 -23.39
#